data_7103b2afcd4f836fd0e749a0d7dd7403
#
_entry.id   7103b2afcd4f836fd0e749a0d7dd7403
#
_cell.length_a   1.000
_cell.length_b   1.000
_cell.length_c   1.000
_cell.angle_alpha   90.00
_cell.angle_beta   90.00
_cell.angle_gamma   90.00
#
_symmetry.space_group_name_H-M   'P 1'
#
loop_
_entity.id
_entity.type
_entity.pdbx_description
1 polymer ?
#
loop_
_entity_poly.entity_id
_entity_poly.type
_entity_poly.pdbx_seq_one_letter_code
_entity_poly.pdbx_strand_id
1 'polypeptide(L)'
;MTNAHSLPLPSRRLRRTLAAGASALLLAGSLTTLTGCGNDNNATPAGVIRVYGSEPQHPLIPTNTNEVGGGDILLYLFSGLIRYDNDGKMVLAHAKSIKANSNSTKFTITLKPGWTFSNGEPVTAQSYVDAWNYGACGKNMQLNQSFFSTIDGYEDVIPEDNTDCHMRGLTVTSPLSFTVTLNQPEAGFPLRLGHIPYMPLPRIAYKDIKSFGEHPIGNG
;
A
#
# COMPACT_ATOMS: atom_id res chain seq x y z
N MET A 1 26.31 -53.56 25.26
CA MET A 1 27.03 -54.36 24.23
C MET A 1 27.47 -53.37 23.19
N THR A 2 28.68 -52.88 23.34
CA THR A 2 29.87 -53.09 22.48
C THR A 2 29.76 -52.37 21.13
N ASN A 3 30.65 -51.53 20.67
CA ASN A 3 31.99 -51.13 21.06
C ASN A 3 32.40 -49.92 20.16
N ALA A 4 33.18 -49.08 20.73
CA ALA A 4 33.95 -48.03 20.08
C ALA A 4 35.04 -48.61 19.18
N HIS A 5 35.44 -47.91 18.12
CA HIS A 5 36.83 -47.91 17.64
C HIS A 5 37.21 -46.54 17.09
N SER A 6 38.03 -45.88 17.88
CA SER A 6 38.99 -44.83 17.51
C SER A 6 40.24 -45.47 16.94
N LEU A 7 40.96 -44.79 16.03
CA LEU A 7 42.43 -44.75 15.95
C LEU A 7 42.92 -44.12 14.61
N PRO A 8 44.23 -43.75 14.49
CA PRO A 8 44.74 -42.42 14.76
C PRO A 8 45.55 -41.84 13.56
N LEU A 9 45.98 -40.58 13.71
CA LEU A 9 46.98 -39.91 12.83
C LEU A 9 48.38 -40.57 12.89
N PRO A 10 49.20 -40.34 11.87
CA PRO A 10 50.61 -40.11 12.13
C PRO A 10 51.11 -38.79 11.51
N SER A 11 51.80 -38.09 12.36
CA SER A 11 52.78 -37.05 12.09
C SER A 11 54.03 -37.61 11.39
N ARG A 12 54.60 -36.86 10.45
CA ARG A 12 56.08 -36.84 10.30
C ARG A 12 56.58 -35.53 9.70
N ARG A 13 57.50 -35.00 10.45
CA ARG A 13 58.38 -33.82 10.22
C ARG A 13 59.51 -34.11 9.21
N LEU A 14 59.99 -32.98 8.67
CA LEU A 14 61.38 -32.65 8.39
C LEU A 14 61.98 -33.09 7.04
N ARG A 15 62.48 -32.22 6.19
CA ARG A 15 63.78 -31.61 6.25
C ARG A 15 64.02 -30.56 5.14
N ARG A 16 64.80 -29.58 5.51
CA ARG A 16 65.38 -28.49 4.73
C ARG A 16 66.31 -28.98 3.65
N THR A 17 66.40 -28.28 2.51
CA THR A 17 67.66 -27.92 1.86
C THR A 17 67.50 -26.68 1.00
N LEU A 18 68.36 -25.72 1.20
CA LEU A 18 68.63 -24.51 0.43
C LEU A 18 69.24 -24.87 -0.93
N ALA A 19 68.86 -24.18 -1.99
CA ALA A 19 69.74 -23.84 -3.08
C ALA A 19 69.30 -22.54 -3.74
N ALA A 20 70.26 -21.58 -3.75
CA ALA A 20 70.13 -20.30 -4.41
C ALA A 20 70.27 -20.45 -5.93
N GLY A 21 69.55 -19.67 -6.69
CA GLY A 21 69.70 -19.54 -8.15
C GLY A 21 68.99 -18.33 -8.65
N ALA A 22 69.72 -17.24 -8.84
CA ALA A 22 69.20 -16.03 -9.46
C ALA A 22 68.89 -16.25 -10.95
N SER A 23 67.72 -15.87 -11.40
CA SER A 23 67.44 -15.49 -12.81
C SER A 23 66.32 -14.53 -12.84
N ALA A 24 66.63 -13.28 -13.07
CA ALA A 24 65.68 -12.22 -13.42
C ALA A 24 65.10 -12.50 -14.81
N LEU A 25 63.77 -12.66 -14.88
CA LEU A 25 63.06 -12.58 -16.10
C LEU A 25 61.82 -11.69 -15.85
N LEU A 26 61.91 -10.52 -16.47
CA LEU A 26 60.80 -9.56 -16.64
C LEU A 26 59.61 -10.25 -17.32
N LEU A 27 58.60 -10.53 -16.56
CA LEU A 27 57.26 -10.79 -17.10
C LEU A 27 56.38 -9.63 -16.69
N ALA A 28 56.26 -8.68 -17.63
CA ALA A 28 55.16 -7.70 -17.61
C ALA A 28 53.86 -8.47 -17.73
N GLY A 29 53.31 -8.89 -16.58
CA GLY A 29 51.98 -9.47 -16.46
C GLY A 29 50.95 -8.35 -16.63
N SER A 30 50.37 -8.28 -17.81
CA SER A 30 49.17 -7.49 -18.10
C SER A 30 48.11 -7.81 -17.05
N LEU A 31 47.92 -6.93 -16.08
CA LEU A 31 46.64 -6.85 -15.34
C LEU A 31 45.55 -6.45 -16.36
N THR A 32 45.01 -7.41 -17.04
CA THR A 32 43.68 -7.23 -17.66
C THR A 32 42.68 -7.06 -16.51
N THR A 33 42.46 -5.82 -16.11
CA THR A 33 41.25 -5.46 -15.41
C THR A 33 40.11 -5.94 -16.31
N LEU A 34 39.43 -6.99 -15.89
CA LEU A 34 38.09 -7.28 -16.38
C LEU A 34 37.20 -6.09 -15.96
N THR A 35 37.32 -4.99 -16.70
CA THR A 35 36.23 -4.03 -16.77
C THR A 35 35.12 -4.74 -17.51
N GLY A 36 34.20 -5.35 -16.75
CA GLY A 36 32.91 -5.73 -17.27
C GLY A 36 32.34 -4.48 -17.87
N CYS A 37 32.34 -4.41 -19.20
CA CYS A 37 31.57 -3.43 -19.96
C CYS A 37 30.09 -3.78 -19.80
N GLY A 38 29.55 -3.50 -18.62
CA GLY A 38 28.16 -3.12 -18.51
C GLY A 38 28.08 -1.68 -18.96
N ASN A 39 27.64 -1.46 -20.19
CA ASN A 39 27.35 -0.13 -20.70
C ASN A 39 26.03 0.33 -20.07
N ASP A 40 26.04 0.46 -18.71
CA ASP A 40 24.91 0.99 -17.94
C ASP A 40 24.89 2.51 -18.07
N ASN A 41 24.56 2.99 -19.29
CA ASN A 41 24.13 4.37 -19.49
C ASN A 41 22.81 4.68 -18.72
N ASN A 42 22.34 3.76 -17.89
CA ASN A 42 21.19 3.87 -17.01
C ASN A 42 21.58 4.02 -15.53
N ALA A 43 22.71 4.63 -15.22
CA ALA A 43 23.01 4.97 -13.83
C ALA A 43 21.87 5.82 -13.27
N THR A 44 21.11 5.25 -12.35
CA THR A 44 20.04 5.98 -11.66
C THR A 44 20.66 7.17 -10.94
N PRO A 45 20.23 8.41 -11.15
CA PRO A 45 20.72 9.56 -10.42
C PRO A 45 20.62 9.31 -8.91
N ALA A 46 21.56 9.83 -8.12
CA ALA A 46 21.53 9.69 -6.67
C ALA A 46 20.18 10.20 -6.12
N GLY A 47 19.50 9.39 -5.30
CA GLY A 47 18.19 9.72 -4.74
C GLY A 47 16.97 9.26 -5.58
N VAL A 48 17.18 8.61 -6.73
CA VAL A 48 16.09 8.02 -7.50
C VAL A 48 15.98 6.53 -7.21
N ILE A 49 14.80 6.11 -6.79
CA ILE A 49 14.45 4.68 -6.63
C ILE A 49 13.63 4.28 -7.86
N ARG A 50 14.06 3.23 -8.55
CA ARG A 50 13.31 2.64 -9.66
C ARG A 50 12.53 1.45 -9.13
N VAL A 51 11.22 1.44 -9.33
CA VAL A 51 10.34 0.32 -9.01
C VAL A 51 9.78 -0.27 -10.29
N TYR A 52 9.61 -1.59 -10.29
CA TYR A 52 8.87 -2.25 -11.34
C TYR A 52 7.38 -1.97 -11.15
N GLY A 53 6.68 -1.67 -12.23
CA GLY A 53 5.23 -1.43 -12.22
C GLY A 53 4.68 -1.44 -13.64
N SER A 54 3.36 -1.45 -13.77
CA SER A 54 2.66 -1.22 -15.02
C SER A 54 2.11 0.20 -15.07
N GLU A 55 1.90 0.72 -16.26
CA GLU A 55 1.27 2.03 -16.45
C GLU A 55 -0.20 1.96 -15.98
N PRO A 56 -0.69 2.95 -15.22
CA PRO A 56 -2.09 3.03 -14.83
C PRO A 56 -3.02 3.09 -16.05
N GLN A 57 -4.11 2.34 -16.02
CA GLN A 57 -5.12 2.34 -17.09
C GLN A 57 -6.17 3.43 -16.90
N HIS A 58 -6.32 3.92 -15.67
CA HIS A 58 -7.30 4.93 -15.28
C HIS A 58 -6.65 6.04 -14.45
N PRO A 59 -7.25 7.24 -14.39
CA PRO A 59 -6.84 8.28 -13.46
C PRO A 59 -6.77 7.74 -12.02
N LEU A 60 -5.78 8.20 -11.24
CA LEU A 60 -5.47 7.70 -9.90
C LEU A 60 -6.50 8.18 -8.85
N ILE A 61 -7.68 7.59 -8.90
CA ILE A 61 -8.81 7.88 -8.00
C ILE A 61 -9.14 6.58 -7.25
N PRO A 62 -9.04 6.52 -5.91
CA PRO A 62 -9.29 5.30 -5.14
C PRO A 62 -10.61 4.59 -5.48
N THR A 63 -11.68 5.32 -5.70
CA THR A 63 -13.00 4.75 -6.04
C THR A 63 -13.13 4.34 -7.52
N ASN A 64 -12.18 4.72 -8.39
CA ASN A 64 -12.25 4.43 -9.82
C ASN A 64 -11.13 3.52 -10.33
N THR A 65 -9.99 3.48 -9.68
CA THR A 65 -8.85 2.64 -10.08
C THR A 65 -9.10 1.20 -9.65
N ASN A 66 -9.26 0.28 -10.61
CA ASN A 66 -9.57 -1.14 -10.37
C ASN A 66 -8.56 -2.10 -11.02
N GLU A 67 -7.38 -1.61 -11.40
CA GLU A 67 -6.30 -2.38 -12.01
C GLU A 67 -5.00 -2.25 -11.20
N VAL A 68 -4.05 -3.18 -11.46
CA VAL A 68 -2.86 -3.34 -10.61
C VAL A 68 -1.95 -2.13 -10.66
N GLY A 69 -1.66 -1.59 -11.86
CA GLY A 69 -0.69 -0.50 -12.03
C GLY A 69 -1.05 0.77 -11.28
N GLY A 70 -2.30 1.22 -11.42
CA GLY A 70 -2.81 2.36 -10.65
C GLY A 70 -3.01 2.03 -9.17
N GLY A 71 -3.46 0.79 -8.87
CA GLY A 71 -3.63 0.33 -7.50
C GLY A 71 -2.34 0.36 -6.70
N ASP A 72 -1.24 -0.12 -7.27
CA ASP A 72 0.08 -0.09 -6.62
C ASP A 72 0.53 1.34 -6.31
N ILE A 73 0.30 2.28 -7.22
CA ILE A 73 0.62 3.70 -6.99
C ILE A 73 -0.25 4.29 -5.87
N LEU A 74 -1.56 3.99 -5.88
CA LEU A 74 -2.48 4.50 -4.85
C LEU A 74 -2.12 4.01 -3.45
N LEU A 75 -1.56 2.80 -3.30
CA LEU A 75 -1.08 2.28 -2.02
C LEU A 75 0.12 3.07 -1.44
N TYR A 76 0.89 3.77 -2.28
CA TYR A 76 1.95 4.68 -1.83
C TYR A 76 1.45 6.10 -1.59
N LEU A 77 0.43 6.53 -2.33
CA LEU A 77 -0.10 7.90 -2.24
C LEU A 77 -1.07 8.07 -1.07
N PHE A 78 -1.80 7.00 -0.72
CA PHE A 78 -2.86 7.07 0.29
C PHE A 78 -2.66 6.05 1.41
N SER A 79 -3.04 6.46 2.61
CA SER A 79 -3.19 5.57 3.76
C SER A 79 -4.66 5.47 4.14
N GLY A 80 -5.15 4.22 4.26
CA GLY A 80 -6.53 3.93 4.66
C GLY A 80 -6.72 3.84 6.18
N LEU A 81 -7.90 3.39 6.59
CA LEU A 81 -8.24 3.16 7.99
C LEU A 81 -7.40 2.05 8.61
N ILE A 82 -7.17 0.99 7.85
CA ILE A 82 -6.36 -0.16 8.21
C ILE A 82 -5.36 -0.48 7.09
N ARG A 83 -4.38 -1.29 7.41
CA ARG A 83 -3.49 -1.97 6.46
C ARG A 83 -3.34 -3.42 6.86
N TYR A 84 -2.80 -4.24 5.99
CA TYR A 84 -2.38 -5.60 6.32
C TYR A 84 -0.87 -5.61 6.54
N ASP A 85 -0.41 -6.36 7.54
CA ASP A 85 1.02 -6.61 7.74
C ASP A 85 1.50 -7.74 6.81
N ASN A 86 2.79 -8.09 6.93
CA ASN A 86 3.41 -9.13 6.09
C ASN A 86 2.81 -10.54 6.33
N ASP A 87 2.14 -10.75 7.46
CA ASP A 87 1.44 -11.99 7.80
C ASP A 87 -0.04 -11.95 7.37
N GLY A 88 -0.49 -10.88 6.70
CA GLY A 88 -1.87 -10.67 6.28
C GLY A 88 -2.82 -10.28 7.41
N LYS A 89 -2.30 -9.91 8.58
CA LYS A 89 -3.14 -9.46 9.71
C LYS A 89 -3.54 -8.00 9.56
N MET A 90 -4.77 -7.71 9.96
CA MET A 90 -5.27 -6.35 10.02
C MET A 90 -4.54 -5.52 11.09
N VAL A 91 -4.00 -4.38 10.68
CA VAL A 91 -3.36 -3.39 11.55
C VAL A 91 -4.04 -2.04 11.37
N LEU A 92 -4.38 -1.38 12.47
CA LEU A 92 -4.97 -0.04 12.45
C LEU A 92 -3.93 0.99 11.93
N ALA A 93 -4.18 1.54 10.74
CA ALA A 93 -3.36 2.60 10.14
C ALA A 93 -3.86 3.98 10.59
N HIS A 94 -4.77 4.62 9.86
CA HIS A 94 -5.34 5.91 10.27
C HIS A 94 -6.43 5.76 11.35
N ALA A 95 -7.14 4.61 11.41
CA ALA A 95 -8.07 4.37 12.49
C ALA A 95 -7.35 4.23 13.83
N LYS A 96 -7.88 4.90 14.87
CA LYS A 96 -7.54 4.67 16.28
C LYS A 96 -8.31 3.47 16.83
N SER A 97 -9.56 3.32 16.43
CA SER A 97 -10.40 2.19 16.78
C SER A 97 -11.52 1.99 15.77
N ILE A 98 -11.95 0.73 15.62
CA ILE A 98 -13.13 0.31 14.88
C ILE A 98 -13.93 -0.59 15.82
N LYS A 99 -15.10 -0.17 16.25
CA LYS A 99 -15.93 -0.88 17.24
C LYS A 99 -17.28 -1.26 16.63
N ALA A 100 -17.60 -2.54 16.65
CA ALA A 100 -18.90 -3.05 16.26
C ALA A 100 -19.91 -2.94 17.41
N ASN A 101 -21.18 -2.81 17.07
CA ASN A 101 -22.28 -3.11 17.99
C ASN A 101 -22.43 -4.63 18.17
N SER A 102 -23.36 -5.06 19.04
CA SER A 102 -23.53 -6.46 19.45
C SER A 102 -23.86 -7.44 18.30
N ASN A 103 -24.50 -6.94 17.25
CA ASN A 103 -24.93 -7.75 16.09
C ASN A 103 -24.14 -7.46 14.81
N SER A 104 -23.04 -6.70 14.90
CA SER A 104 -22.18 -6.35 13.76
C SER A 104 -22.89 -5.69 12.58
N THR A 105 -23.93 -4.91 12.85
CA THR A 105 -24.64 -4.09 11.85
C THR A 105 -24.22 -2.64 11.87
N LYS A 106 -23.52 -2.17 12.91
CA LYS A 106 -23.07 -0.79 13.03
C LYS A 106 -21.65 -0.74 13.59
N PHE A 107 -20.82 0.04 12.93
CA PHE A 107 -19.42 0.24 13.31
C PHE A 107 -19.18 1.70 13.63
N THR A 108 -18.54 1.96 14.78
CA THR A 108 -18.04 3.30 15.14
C THR A 108 -16.56 3.32 14.86
N ILE A 109 -16.15 4.21 13.96
CA ILE A 109 -14.76 4.40 13.54
C ILE A 109 -14.27 5.71 14.12
N THR A 110 -13.17 5.63 14.90
CA THR A 110 -12.48 6.81 15.45
C THR A 110 -11.10 6.92 14.80
N LEU A 111 -10.75 8.10 14.34
CA LEU A 111 -9.48 8.39 13.65
C LEU A 111 -8.40 8.81 14.66
N LYS A 112 -7.14 8.59 14.28
CA LYS A 112 -5.98 9.20 14.94
C LYS A 112 -5.90 10.68 14.53
N PRO A 113 -5.57 11.60 15.43
CA PRO A 113 -5.40 13.00 15.08
C PRO A 113 -4.09 13.25 14.34
N GLY A 114 -4.00 14.41 13.67
CA GLY A 114 -2.74 14.94 13.11
C GLY A 114 -2.41 14.47 11.69
N TRP A 115 -3.25 13.67 11.06
CA TRP A 115 -3.07 13.29 9.66
C TRP A 115 -3.53 14.41 8.72
N THR A 116 -2.73 14.67 7.69
CA THR A 116 -3.03 15.67 6.65
C THR A 116 -2.81 15.05 5.26
N PHE A 117 -3.51 15.59 4.29
CA PHE A 117 -3.14 15.41 2.90
C PHE A 117 -1.87 16.22 2.57
N SER A 118 -1.21 15.89 1.46
CA SER A 118 0.04 16.56 1.04
C SER A 118 -0.10 18.05 0.76
N ASN A 119 -1.32 18.56 0.59
CA ASN A 119 -1.63 19.99 0.47
C ASN A 119 -1.87 20.67 1.83
N GLY A 120 -1.71 19.96 2.96
CA GLY A 120 -1.94 20.49 4.31
C GLY A 120 -3.40 20.41 4.79
N GLU A 121 -4.36 19.97 3.96
CA GLU A 121 -5.75 19.77 4.39
C GLU A 121 -5.81 18.63 5.42
N PRO A 122 -6.47 18.81 6.59
CA PRO A 122 -6.58 17.75 7.59
C PRO A 122 -7.45 16.59 7.07
N VAL A 123 -7.00 15.35 7.34
CA VAL A 123 -7.81 14.16 7.09
C VAL A 123 -8.79 13.98 8.23
N THR A 124 -10.08 14.02 7.92
CA THR A 124 -11.17 13.96 8.89
C THR A 124 -12.15 12.82 8.58
N ALA A 125 -13.12 12.60 9.47
CA ALA A 125 -14.24 11.70 9.23
C ALA A 125 -15.00 12.07 7.95
N GLN A 126 -15.16 13.36 7.66
CA GLN A 126 -15.81 13.85 6.45
C GLN A 126 -15.05 13.44 5.18
N SER A 127 -13.70 13.42 5.22
CA SER A 127 -12.87 13.00 4.08
C SER A 127 -13.14 11.56 3.65
N TYR A 128 -13.51 10.69 4.60
CA TYR A 128 -13.91 9.31 4.33
C TYR A 128 -15.37 9.23 3.84
N VAL A 129 -16.27 9.87 4.56
CA VAL A 129 -17.71 9.80 4.26
C VAL A 129 -18.01 10.38 2.88
N ASP A 130 -17.40 11.52 2.53
CA ASP A 130 -17.57 12.11 1.20
C ASP A 130 -16.99 11.21 0.09
N ALA A 131 -15.81 10.62 0.33
CA ALA A 131 -15.18 9.71 -0.64
C ALA A 131 -16.06 8.48 -0.91
N TRP A 132 -16.62 7.88 0.14
CA TRP A 132 -17.46 6.70 0.01
C TRP A 132 -18.81 7.01 -0.64
N ASN A 133 -19.42 8.12 -0.27
CA ASN A 133 -20.64 8.61 -0.92
C ASN A 133 -20.38 8.91 -2.41
N TYR A 134 -19.27 9.55 -2.73
CA TYR A 134 -18.87 9.81 -4.11
C TYR A 134 -18.68 8.49 -4.90
N GLY A 135 -17.97 7.52 -4.29
CA GLY A 135 -17.69 6.22 -4.90
C GLY A 135 -18.92 5.35 -5.11
N ALA A 136 -19.91 5.44 -4.20
CA ALA A 136 -21.15 4.68 -4.27
C ALA A 136 -22.16 5.25 -5.24
N CYS A 137 -22.09 6.55 -5.55
CA CYS A 137 -23.11 7.24 -6.33
C CYS A 137 -23.05 6.89 -7.82
N GLY A 138 -24.17 6.37 -8.37
CA GLY A 138 -24.24 5.89 -9.75
C GLY A 138 -23.91 6.94 -10.79
N LYS A 139 -24.33 8.18 -10.62
CA LYS A 139 -24.04 9.28 -11.55
C LYS A 139 -22.54 9.56 -11.70
N ASN A 140 -21.71 9.16 -10.73
CA ASN A 140 -20.26 9.34 -10.77
C ASN A 140 -19.54 8.22 -11.52
N MET A 141 -20.25 7.14 -11.88
CA MET A 141 -19.75 6.00 -12.69
C MET A 141 -18.41 5.44 -12.20
N GLN A 142 -18.25 5.29 -10.89
CA GLN A 142 -17.00 4.80 -10.31
C GLN A 142 -16.89 3.28 -10.44
N LEU A 143 -15.79 2.77 -10.99
CA LEU A 143 -15.58 1.34 -11.27
C LEU A 143 -15.61 0.46 -10.02
N ASN A 144 -15.30 1.02 -8.85
CA ASN A 144 -15.30 0.34 -7.56
C ASN A 144 -16.59 0.54 -6.77
N GLN A 145 -17.67 1.02 -7.39
CA GLN A 145 -18.96 1.33 -6.74
C GLN A 145 -19.46 0.19 -5.85
N SER A 146 -19.40 -1.05 -6.32
CA SER A 146 -19.90 -2.24 -5.62
C SER A 146 -19.23 -2.54 -4.28
N PHE A 147 -18.05 -1.96 -3.99
CA PHE A 147 -17.40 -2.11 -2.68
C PHE A 147 -18.27 -1.59 -1.53
N PHE A 148 -19.15 -0.63 -1.81
CA PHE A 148 -20.02 0.01 -0.81
C PHE A 148 -21.36 -0.68 -0.64
N SER A 149 -21.64 -1.78 -1.37
CA SER A 149 -22.96 -2.44 -1.44
C SER A 149 -23.52 -2.94 -0.11
N THR A 150 -22.66 -3.14 0.89
CA THR A 150 -23.13 -3.57 2.23
C THR A 150 -23.49 -2.42 3.15
N ILE A 151 -23.25 -1.18 2.74
CA ILE A 151 -23.61 0.01 3.51
C ILE A 151 -25.10 0.33 3.30
N ASP A 152 -25.82 0.58 4.39
CA ASP A 152 -27.23 0.92 4.34
C ASP A 152 -27.46 2.21 3.53
N GLY A 153 -28.43 2.17 2.62
CA GLY A 153 -28.70 3.25 1.68
C GLY A 153 -27.90 3.20 0.37
N TYR A 154 -27.08 2.16 0.16
CA TYR A 154 -26.38 1.98 -1.11
C TYR A 154 -27.34 1.88 -2.30
N GLU A 155 -28.40 1.08 -2.20
CA GLU A 155 -29.38 0.90 -3.27
C GLU A 155 -30.11 2.19 -3.66
N ASP A 156 -30.17 3.15 -2.74
CA ASP A 156 -30.83 4.44 -2.99
C ASP A 156 -29.95 5.38 -3.82
N VAL A 157 -28.62 5.18 -3.83
CA VAL A 157 -27.66 6.08 -4.50
C VAL A 157 -27.10 5.53 -5.81
N ILE A 158 -27.36 4.26 -6.16
CA ILE A 158 -26.83 3.65 -7.39
C ILE A 158 -27.55 4.07 -8.68
N PRO A 159 -28.81 4.57 -8.72
CA PRO A 159 -29.37 5.08 -9.97
C PRO A 159 -28.56 6.26 -10.50
N GLU A 160 -28.26 6.25 -11.82
CA GLU A 160 -27.44 7.28 -12.46
C GLU A 160 -28.11 8.67 -12.49
N ASP A 161 -29.43 8.70 -12.44
CA ASP A 161 -30.24 9.91 -12.39
C ASP A 161 -30.47 10.46 -10.97
N ASN A 162 -29.94 9.77 -9.95
CA ASN A 162 -30.07 10.21 -8.57
C ASN A 162 -29.28 11.50 -8.32
N THR A 163 -29.92 12.46 -7.69
CA THR A 163 -29.33 13.75 -7.31
C THR A 163 -28.75 13.76 -5.89
N ASP A 164 -29.22 12.85 -5.02
CA ASP A 164 -28.70 12.69 -3.65
C ASP A 164 -27.79 11.47 -3.56
N CYS A 165 -26.49 11.73 -3.39
CA CYS A 165 -25.47 10.68 -3.27
C CYS A 165 -25.16 10.29 -1.83
N HIS A 166 -26.01 10.61 -0.86
CA HIS A 166 -25.76 10.31 0.54
C HIS A 166 -26.34 8.95 0.96
N MET A 167 -25.48 8.00 1.26
CA MET A 167 -25.91 6.75 1.91
C MET A 167 -26.31 7.03 3.36
N ARG A 168 -27.55 6.68 3.74
CA ARG A 168 -28.06 6.89 5.11
C ARG A 168 -27.28 6.12 6.18
N GLY A 169 -26.53 5.08 5.78
CA GLY A 169 -25.65 4.32 6.66
C GLY A 169 -24.40 5.05 7.10
N LEU A 170 -24.06 6.19 6.50
CA LEU A 170 -22.87 6.96 6.83
C LEU A 170 -23.22 8.20 7.64
N THR A 171 -22.65 8.37 8.82
CA THR A 171 -22.90 9.53 9.68
C THR A 171 -21.61 10.01 10.34
N VAL A 172 -21.20 11.24 10.06
CA VAL A 172 -20.10 11.91 10.79
C VAL A 172 -20.61 12.33 12.16
N THR A 173 -19.96 11.86 13.22
CA THR A 173 -20.33 12.14 14.62
C THR A 173 -19.42 13.19 15.26
N SER A 174 -18.19 13.33 14.74
CA SER A 174 -17.26 14.39 15.12
C SER A 174 -16.19 14.52 14.02
N PRO A 175 -15.31 15.55 14.06
CA PRO A 175 -14.23 15.67 13.06
C PRO A 175 -13.35 14.41 12.92
N LEU A 176 -13.22 13.61 13.99
CA LEU A 176 -12.40 12.40 14.01
C LEU A 176 -13.22 11.12 14.25
N SER A 177 -14.54 11.15 14.07
CA SER A 177 -15.35 9.95 14.25
C SER A 177 -16.57 9.94 13.33
N PHE A 178 -16.89 8.74 12.82
CA PHE A 178 -18.09 8.50 12.04
C PHE A 178 -18.62 7.09 12.30
N THR A 179 -19.86 6.86 11.96
CA THR A 179 -20.48 5.54 12.03
C THR A 179 -20.83 5.03 10.65
N VAL A 180 -20.71 3.71 10.50
CA VAL A 180 -21.14 2.97 9.33
C VAL A 180 -22.21 1.99 9.77
N THR A 181 -23.43 2.12 9.22
CA THR A 181 -24.52 1.16 9.40
C THR A 181 -24.58 0.29 8.14
N LEU A 182 -24.64 -1.02 8.34
CA LEU A 182 -24.74 -1.99 7.25
C LEU A 182 -26.18 -2.45 7.07
N ASN A 183 -26.52 -2.87 5.86
CA ASN A 183 -27.83 -3.43 5.51
C ASN A 183 -28.05 -4.84 6.11
N GLN A 184 -26.98 -5.51 6.53
CA GLN A 184 -27.03 -6.82 7.20
C GLN A 184 -25.83 -7.00 8.16
N PRO A 185 -25.90 -7.96 9.13
CA PRO A 185 -24.76 -8.25 10.00
C PRO A 185 -23.53 -8.74 9.22
N GLU A 186 -22.38 -8.10 9.42
CA GLU A 186 -21.10 -8.50 8.81
C GLU A 186 -19.94 -8.27 9.80
N ALA A 187 -19.57 -9.29 10.57
CA ALA A 187 -18.46 -9.19 11.52
C ALA A 187 -17.10 -8.93 10.82
N GLY A 188 -16.96 -9.36 9.57
CA GLY A 188 -15.76 -9.18 8.74
C GLY A 188 -15.62 -7.78 8.10
N PHE A 189 -16.60 -6.90 8.22
CA PHE A 189 -16.58 -5.59 7.59
C PHE A 189 -15.27 -4.79 7.84
N PRO A 190 -14.67 -4.78 9.05
CA PRO A 190 -13.41 -4.08 9.27
C PRO A 190 -12.27 -4.52 8.35
N LEU A 191 -12.25 -5.79 7.92
CA LEU A 191 -11.22 -6.28 7.00
C LEU A 191 -11.34 -5.66 5.61
N ARG A 192 -12.54 -5.27 5.18
CA ARG A 192 -12.73 -4.60 3.87
C ARG A 192 -12.07 -3.22 3.82
N LEU A 193 -11.94 -2.55 4.97
CA LEU A 193 -11.48 -1.15 5.06
C LEU A 193 -9.99 -0.95 4.71
N GLY A 194 -9.26 -2.03 4.43
CA GLY A 194 -7.91 -2.01 3.88
C GLY A 194 -7.85 -1.93 2.35
N HIS A 195 -8.99 -2.07 1.65
CA HIS A 195 -9.02 -1.95 0.21
C HIS A 195 -9.01 -0.48 -0.24
N ILE A 196 -8.42 -0.27 -1.42
CA ILE A 196 -8.22 1.06 -2.02
C ILE A 196 -9.49 1.91 -2.09
N PRO A 197 -10.68 1.38 -2.48
CA PRO A 197 -11.91 2.19 -2.56
C PRO A 197 -12.33 2.87 -1.27
N TYR A 198 -11.89 2.35 -0.11
CA TYR A 198 -12.21 2.94 1.20
C TYR A 198 -11.22 4.03 1.67
N MET A 199 -10.28 4.46 0.83
CA MET A 199 -9.35 5.55 1.15
C MET A 199 -10.05 6.90 1.16
N PRO A 200 -9.53 7.89 1.95
CA PRO A 200 -10.13 9.21 2.03
C PRO A 200 -9.73 10.07 0.83
N LEU A 201 -10.56 11.08 0.52
CA LEU A 201 -10.23 12.09 -0.47
C LEU A 201 -10.27 13.50 0.15
N PRO A 202 -9.38 14.42 -0.29
CA PRO A 202 -9.45 15.82 0.09
C PRO A 202 -10.61 16.52 -0.64
N ARG A 203 -11.15 17.60 -0.06
CA ARG A 203 -12.27 18.34 -0.66
C ARG A 203 -11.98 18.89 -2.06
N ILE A 204 -10.70 19.19 -2.34
CA ILE A 204 -10.29 19.68 -3.65
C ILE A 204 -10.58 18.67 -4.77
N ALA A 205 -10.59 17.35 -4.48
CA ALA A 205 -10.86 16.30 -5.45
C ALA A 205 -12.21 16.47 -6.16
N TYR A 206 -13.22 16.95 -5.43
CA TYR A 206 -14.59 17.09 -5.97
C TYR A 206 -14.80 18.34 -6.82
N LYS A 207 -13.82 19.25 -6.93
CA LYS A 207 -13.89 20.40 -7.82
C LYS A 207 -13.70 20.00 -9.29
N ASP A 208 -12.74 19.11 -9.54
CA ASP A 208 -12.47 18.49 -10.83
C ASP A 208 -11.79 17.15 -10.57
N ILE A 209 -12.61 16.11 -10.50
CA ILE A 209 -12.14 14.76 -10.16
C ILE A 209 -11.21 14.17 -11.22
N LYS A 210 -11.40 14.54 -12.48
CA LYS A 210 -10.53 14.07 -13.57
C LYS A 210 -9.13 14.65 -13.44
N SER A 211 -9.02 15.95 -13.29
CA SER A 211 -7.74 16.63 -13.05
C SER A 211 -7.07 16.17 -11.77
N PHE A 212 -7.88 15.90 -10.71
CA PHE A 212 -7.37 15.32 -9.47
C PHE A 212 -6.73 13.93 -9.71
N GLY A 213 -7.34 13.07 -10.52
CA GLY A 213 -6.81 11.75 -10.82
C GLY A 213 -5.51 11.76 -11.64
N GLU A 214 -5.23 12.85 -12.37
CA GLU A 214 -3.96 13.08 -13.07
C GLU A 214 -2.87 13.61 -12.12
N HIS A 215 -3.27 14.33 -11.06
CA HIS A 215 -2.39 14.96 -10.07
C HIS A 215 -2.91 14.73 -8.63
N PRO A 216 -2.92 13.48 -8.15
CA PRO A 216 -3.56 13.14 -6.89
C PRO A 216 -2.85 13.76 -5.69
N ILE A 217 -3.65 14.19 -4.71
CA ILE A 217 -3.21 14.72 -3.41
C ILE A 217 -3.53 13.65 -2.38
N GLY A 218 -2.52 12.89 -1.99
CA GLY A 218 -2.65 11.78 -1.05
C GLY A 218 -2.37 12.17 0.39
N ASN A 219 -2.52 11.18 1.30
CA ASN A 219 -2.28 11.28 2.74
C ASN A 219 -1.33 10.19 3.27
N GLY A 220 -0.63 9.49 2.37
CA GLY A 220 0.32 8.42 2.67
C GLY A 220 1.73 8.91 3.01
#